data_26a82bec809bb7c3022003a0959e779b
#
_entry.id   26a82bec809bb7c3022003a0959e779b
#
_cell.length_a   1.000
_cell.length_b   1.000
_cell.length_c   1.000
_cell.angle_alpha   90.00
_cell.angle_beta   90.00
_cell.angle_gamma   90.00
#
_symmetry.space_group_name_H-M   'P 1'
#
loop_
_entity.id
_entity.type
_entity.pdbx_description
1 polymer ?
#
loop_
_entity_poly.entity_id
_entity_poly.type
_entity_poly.pdbx_seq_one_letter_code
_entity_poly.pdbx_strand_id
1 'polypeptide(L)'
;MSDALTEVIAYHQATKHHLHAYARGPGQMDWATQPDPFRRYHGAPLIALDHIPPTPEPLYEAAFVAGNVPVQPFTHRTLSQLFSDSLALSARKQAGDASWFLRINPSSGNLHPTEGYLLCGPIAGLCDGPMVCHYAPAEHALERRADVPLETWRALTAELPHSALLIGFTSIHWREAWKYGERAYRYCQHDAGHAMAAMSLAAAGLGWHATLLDDPGTDSVAALLGVFDAHGVEAEAPDCVLAICPQGETCRTRTLPCDLAATFADLAWQGRPNRLSRGHVEWPIIDRVSAAAHKPTTDRVYGTARPTGPPLAIGAAPIAFRQMIFQRRSAVALDGRTGITRDAFYRILAKTLAGPGQFPFTMLPWTPRIHLALFVHRVQDLDPGLYLLVRDPAQTAALRDAMKPEFAWERPEACPNGLPLYRLLTGDAREVAEQISCHQAIAADGCFALGMLAEFERPLQHDGAWAYPRLFWESGVVGQVLYLEGEAVGIRATGIGCFFDDPMHRVLGLKTLQYQSVYHFTLGGPVDDPRLRTLPPYGVQRGAV
;
A
#
# COMPACT_ATOMS: atom_id res chain seq x y z
N MET A 1 -0.81 -2.15 30.38
CA MET A 1 -0.36 -1.95 28.99
C MET A 1 1.16 -2.02 28.98
N SER A 2 1.78 -2.62 27.99
CA SER A 2 3.24 -2.51 27.82
C SER A 2 3.62 -1.06 27.49
N ASP A 3 4.86 -0.65 27.82
CA ASP A 3 5.35 0.70 27.50
C ASP A 3 5.25 0.98 25.99
N ALA A 4 5.53 -0.01 25.15
CA ALA A 4 5.41 0.08 23.69
C ALA A 4 3.97 0.36 23.21
N LEU A 5 2.97 -0.31 23.80
CA LEU A 5 1.56 -0.07 23.47
C LEU A 5 1.11 1.33 23.89
N THR A 6 1.58 1.80 25.06
CA THR A 6 1.31 3.16 25.55
C THR A 6 1.89 4.20 24.60
N GLU A 7 3.13 4.01 24.12
CA GLU A 7 3.78 4.93 23.19
C GLU A 7 3.06 4.98 21.83
N VAL A 8 2.66 3.82 21.28
CA VAL A 8 1.89 3.76 20.01
C VAL A 8 0.56 4.50 20.14
N ILE A 9 -0.17 4.30 21.24
CA ILE A 9 -1.45 5.00 21.48
C ILE A 9 -1.19 6.51 21.65
N ALA A 10 -0.16 6.89 22.39
CA ALA A 10 0.22 8.29 22.57
C ALA A 10 0.57 8.95 21.23
N TYR A 11 1.37 8.28 20.38
CA TYR A 11 1.65 8.73 19.01
C TYR A 11 0.36 8.88 18.20
N HIS A 12 -0.53 7.88 18.25
CA HIS A 12 -1.79 7.94 17.51
C HIS A 12 -2.63 9.15 17.91
N GLN A 13 -2.73 9.43 19.21
CA GLN A 13 -3.47 10.59 19.71
C GLN A 13 -2.78 11.93 19.37
N ALA A 14 -1.47 12.03 19.57
CA ALA A 14 -0.71 13.25 19.31
C ALA A 14 -0.71 13.66 17.83
N THR A 15 -0.86 12.70 16.92
CA THR A 15 -0.82 12.92 15.47
C THR A 15 -2.20 12.97 14.82
N LYS A 16 -3.29 13.03 15.58
CA LYS A 16 -4.62 13.35 15.07
C LYS A 16 -4.68 14.81 14.60
N HIS A 17 -5.44 15.04 13.54
CA HIS A 17 -5.84 16.40 13.18
C HIS A 17 -7.19 16.72 13.84
N HIS A 18 -7.29 17.91 14.41
CA HIS A 18 -8.48 18.46 15.02
C HIS A 18 -8.92 19.72 14.28
N LEU A 19 -10.19 20.11 14.40
CA LEU A 19 -10.74 21.29 13.71
C LEU A 19 -9.96 22.59 13.98
N HIS A 20 -9.33 22.70 15.14
CA HIS A 20 -8.62 23.92 15.57
C HIS A 20 -7.11 23.72 15.74
N ALA A 21 -6.60 22.48 15.55
CA ALA A 21 -5.20 22.17 15.70
C ALA A 21 -4.81 20.95 14.82
N TYR A 22 -3.91 21.16 13.91
CA TYR A 22 -3.30 20.06 13.16
C TYR A 22 -2.18 19.41 13.98
N ALA A 23 -1.88 18.13 13.69
CA ALA A 23 -0.64 17.53 14.15
C ALA A 23 0.54 18.42 13.74
N ARG A 24 1.58 18.45 14.59
CA ARG A 24 2.73 19.34 14.36
C ARG A 24 3.44 18.98 13.06
N GLY A 25 3.56 19.98 12.19
CA GLY A 25 4.25 19.91 10.91
C GLY A 25 5.41 20.90 10.82
N PRO A 26 6.15 20.93 9.72
CA PRO A 26 7.33 21.79 9.55
C PRO A 26 7.00 23.30 9.47
N GLY A 27 5.70 23.68 9.43
CA GLY A 27 5.29 25.07 9.22
C GLY A 27 5.53 25.48 7.77
N GLN A 28 6.64 26.17 7.49
CA GLN A 28 7.07 26.46 6.13
C GLN A 28 8.01 25.36 5.63
N MET A 29 7.79 24.89 4.41
CA MET A 29 8.67 23.91 3.77
C MET A 29 9.93 24.61 3.26
N ASP A 30 11.10 24.09 3.65
CA ASP A 30 12.37 24.48 3.06
C ASP A 30 12.66 23.59 1.83
N TRP A 31 12.34 24.10 0.66
CA TRP A 31 12.54 23.40 -0.61
C TRP A 31 13.99 23.06 -0.91
N ALA A 32 14.97 23.77 -0.30
CA ALA A 32 16.38 23.46 -0.45
C ALA A 32 16.78 22.14 0.27
N THR A 33 15.96 21.68 1.20
CA THR A 33 16.14 20.43 1.94
C THR A 33 15.19 19.33 1.50
N GLN A 34 14.43 19.53 0.40
CA GLN A 34 13.58 18.49 -0.14
C GLN A 34 14.39 17.22 -0.37
N PRO A 35 13.98 16.08 0.20
CA PRO A 35 14.71 14.83 0.03
C PRO A 35 14.61 14.30 -1.41
N ASP A 36 15.70 13.75 -1.88
CA ASP A 36 15.76 13.01 -3.14
C ASP A 36 14.80 11.79 -3.04
N PRO A 37 13.87 11.62 -3.97
CA PRO A 37 12.98 10.46 -4.00
C PRO A 37 13.69 9.15 -4.40
N PHE A 38 15.00 9.20 -4.69
CA PHE A 38 15.77 8.06 -5.17
C PHE A 38 16.90 7.71 -4.21
N ARG A 39 16.73 6.62 -3.45
CA ARG A 39 17.84 5.97 -2.73
C ARG A 39 18.74 5.30 -3.75
N ARG A 40 20.04 5.43 -3.55
CA ARG A 40 21.10 4.77 -4.31
C ARG A 40 22.17 4.27 -3.36
N TYR A 41 22.74 3.14 -3.71
CA TYR A 41 23.87 2.57 -2.99
C TYR A 41 25.14 2.69 -3.84
N HIS A 42 25.82 3.84 -3.73
CA HIS A 42 27.03 4.15 -4.51
C HIS A 42 28.14 3.11 -4.30
N GLY A 43 28.63 2.55 -5.38
CA GLY A 43 29.64 1.48 -5.40
C GLY A 43 29.05 0.07 -5.44
N ALA A 44 27.75 -0.12 -5.29
CA ALA A 44 27.10 -1.39 -5.57
C ALA A 44 27.04 -1.63 -7.10
N PRO A 45 27.35 -2.85 -7.58
CA PRO A 45 27.21 -3.18 -9.00
C PRO A 45 25.76 -3.07 -9.44
N LEU A 46 25.54 -2.49 -10.64
CA LEU A 46 24.23 -2.35 -11.25
C LEU A 46 23.94 -3.50 -12.21
N ILE A 47 22.76 -4.08 -12.10
CA ILE A 47 22.16 -5.02 -13.04
C ILE A 47 20.98 -4.31 -13.69
N ALA A 48 21.12 -3.91 -14.95
CA ALA A 48 20.05 -3.26 -15.69
C ALA A 48 18.88 -4.21 -15.90
N LEU A 49 17.65 -3.71 -15.77
CA LEU A 49 16.43 -4.44 -16.09
C LEU A 49 15.89 -3.98 -17.44
N ASP A 50 15.12 -4.86 -18.10
CA ASP A 50 14.52 -4.57 -19.41
C ASP A 50 13.39 -3.55 -19.25
N HIS A 51 13.39 -2.50 -20.07
CA HIS A 51 12.25 -1.62 -20.24
C HIS A 51 11.19 -2.30 -21.13
N ILE A 52 10.16 -2.86 -20.49
CA ILE A 52 9.11 -3.61 -21.19
C ILE A 52 7.89 -2.72 -21.35
N PRO A 53 7.46 -2.41 -22.58
CA PRO A 53 6.24 -1.63 -22.79
C PRO A 53 5.00 -2.40 -22.30
N PRO A 54 3.92 -1.70 -21.88
CA PRO A 54 2.68 -2.34 -21.50
C PRO A 54 2.15 -3.28 -22.58
N THR A 55 1.87 -4.53 -22.20
CA THR A 55 1.33 -5.55 -23.10
C THR A 55 -0.20 -5.61 -22.99
N PRO A 56 -0.94 -6.07 -24.03
CA PRO A 56 -2.38 -6.21 -23.97
C PRO A 56 -2.86 -7.30 -23.01
N GLU A 57 -2.00 -8.26 -22.67
CA GLU A 57 -2.26 -9.35 -21.74
C GLU A 57 -1.39 -9.23 -20.48
N PRO A 58 -1.87 -9.74 -19.31
CA PRO A 58 -3.20 -10.28 -19.08
C PRO A 58 -4.29 -9.18 -19.06
N LEU A 59 -5.55 -9.59 -19.16
CA LEU A 59 -6.67 -8.69 -18.92
C LEU A 59 -6.71 -8.30 -17.43
N TYR A 60 -7.21 -7.10 -17.14
CA TYR A 60 -7.25 -6.53 -15.79
C TYR A 60 -7.93 -7.47 -14.77
N GLU A 61 -9.11 -8.00 -15.13
CA GLU A 61 -9.86 -8.88 -14.24
C GLU A 61 -9.12 -10.19 -13.92
N ALA A 62 -8.34 -10.72 -14.86
CA ALA A 62 -7.59 -11.95 -14.67
C ALA A 62 -6.53 -11.83 -13.55
N ALA A 63 -5.92 -10.65 -13.42
CA ALA A 63 -4.91 -10.38 -12.39
C ALA A 63 -5.46 -10.33 -10.94
N PHE A 64 -6.79 -10.28 -10.76
CA PHE A 64 -7.40 -10.29 -9.43
C PHE A 64 -7.81 -11.67 -8.93
N VAL A 65 -7.74 -12.69 -9.78
CA VAL A 65 -8.21 -14.04 -9.45
C VAL A 65 -7.13 -15.07 -9.66
N ALA A 66 -6.82 -15.82 -8.61
CA ALA A 66 -5.83 -16.90 -8.67
C ALA A 66 -6.18 -17.94 -9.74
N GLY A 67 -5.19 -18.36 -10.52
CA GLY A 67 -5.33 -19.37 -11.57
C GLY A 67 -5.76 -18.83 -12.94
N ASN A 68 -6.10 -17.55 -13.07
CA ASN A 68 -6.57 -16.98 -14.34
C ASN A 68 -5.44 -16.48 -15.25
N VAL A 69 -4.22 -16.32 -14.73
CA VAL A 69 -3.04 -15.91 -15.50
C VAL A 69 -2.07 -17.07 -15.60
N PRO A 70 -1.60 -17.45 -16.82
CA PRO A 70 -0.60 -18.52 -16.98
C PRO A 70 0.70 -18.19 -16.23
N VAL A 71 1.24 -19.18 -15.52
CA VAL A 71 2.47 -19.04 -14.75
C VAL A 71 3.66 -18.81 -15.69
N GLN A 72 4.37 -17.72 -15.48
CA GLN A 72 5.61 -17.39 -16.18
C GLN A 72 6.82 -17.92 -15.40
N PRO A 73 7.91 -18.35 -16.08
CA PRO A 73 9.13 -18.73 -15.39
C PRO A 73 9.83 -17.50 -14.79
N PHE A 74 10.61 -17.69 -13.72
CA PHE A 74 11.52 -16.66 -13.22
C PHE A 74 12.72 -16.51 -14.15
N THR A 75 12.84 -15.38 -14.78
CA THR A 75 13.91 -14.99 -15.70
C THR A 75 14.25 -13.53 -15.50
N HIS A 76 15.37 -13.07 -16.03
CA HIS A 76 15.69 -11.64 -16.07
C HIS A 76 14.52 -10.79 -16.61
N ARG A 77 13.91 -11.23 -17.74
CA ARG A 77 12.80 -10.52 -18.37
C ARG A 77 11.54 -10.45 -17.49
N THR A 78 11.15 -11.57 -16.86
CA THR A 78 9.93 -11.58 -16.03
C THR A 78 10.12 -10.86 -14.70
N LEU A 79 11.33 -10.82 -14.15
CA LEU A 79 11.65 -9.94 -13.02
C LEU A 79 11.69 -8.46 -13.43
N SER A 80 12.21 -8.15 -14.61
CA SER A 80 12.10 -6.79 -15.17
C SER A 80 10.64 -6.35 -15.25
N GLN A 81 9.74 -7.23 -15.71
CA GLN A 81 8.30 -6.97 -15.76
C GLN A 81 7.70 -6.81 -14.36
N LEU A 82 8.06 -7.64 -13.39
CA LEU A 82 7.58 -7.55 -12.00
C LEU A 82 7.85 -6.16 -11.40
N PHE A 83 9.09 -5.69 -11.52
CA PHE A 83 9.46 -4.36 -11.02
C PHE A 83 8.86 -3.23 -11.84
N SER A 84 8.77 -3.40 -13.17
CA SER A 84 8.10 -2.45 -14.07
C SER A 84 6.64 -2.25 -13.69
N ASP A 85 5.92 -3.34 -13.37
CA ASP A 85 4.48 -3.34 -13.06
C ASP A 85 4.18 -2.94 -11.60
N SER A 86 5.19 -2.76 -10.73
CA SER A 86 5.00 -2.50 -9.29
C SER A 86 5.63 -1.23 -8.77
N LEU A 87 6.96 -1.07 -8.87
CA LEU A 87 7.73 -0.01 -8.20
C LEU A 87 8.40 0.99 -9.17
N ALA A 88 8.36 0.72 -10.48
CA ALA A 88 8.99 1.54 -11.50
C ALA A 88 8.34 2.92 -11.66
N LEU A 89 9.02 3.79 -12.38
CA LEU A 89 8.45 5.07 -12.79
C LEU A 89 7.31 4.84 -13.80
N SER A 90 6.18 5.51 -13.60
CA SER A 90 5.02 5.43 -14.48
C SER A 90 4.89 6.62 -15.42
N ALA A 91 5.44 7.78 -15.04
CA ALA A 91 5.45 8.99 -15.85
C ALA A 91 6.46 10.00 -15.31
N ARG A 92 6.85 10.95 -16.17
CA ARG A 92 7.46 12.22 -15.78
C ARG A 92 6.47 13.35 -16.02
N LYS A 93 6.17 14.12 -15.00
CA LYS A 93 5.35 15.34 -15.10
C LYS A 93 6.25 16.55 -15.28
N GLN A 94 5.76 17.55 -16.03
CA GLN A 94 6.44 18.82 -16.27
C GLN A 94 5.45 19.97 -16.19
N ALA A 95 5.83 21.04 -15.48
CA ALA A 95 5.14 22.33 -15.43
C ALA A 95 6.18 23.44 -15.55
N GLY A 96 6.21 24.17 -16.67
CA GLY A 96 7.31 25.09 -16.95
C GLY A 96 8.68 24.39 -16.90
N ASP A 97 9.60 24.92 -16.10
CA ASP A 97 10.93 24.36 -15.89
C ASP A 97 10.97 23.25 -14.82
N ALA A 98 9.93 23.12 -14.01
CA ALA A 98 9.86 22.09 -12.98
C ALA A 98 9.45 20.73 -13.58
N SER A 99 10.11 19.65 -13.13
CA SER A 99 9.70 18.30 -13.47
C SER A 99 9.87 17.35 -12.30
N TRP A 100 9.00 16.35 -12.22
CA TRP A 100 9.02 15.31 -11.20
C TRP A 100 8.54 13.98 -11.76
N PHE A 101 8.90 12.89 -11.08
CA PHE A 101 8.53 11.55 -11.48
C PHE A 101 7.35 11.03 -10.68
N LEU A 102 6.54 10.17 -11.31
CA LEU A 102 5.50 9.39 -10.66
C LEU A 102 5.89 7.92 -10.74
N ARG A 103 5.56 7.15 -9.70
CA ARG A 103 5.74 5.69 -9.69
C ARG A 103 4.42 4.97 -9.93
N ILE A 104 4.49 3.67 -10.23
CA ILE A 104 3.34 2.77 -10.32
C ILE A 104 2.61 2.74 -8.97
N ASN A 105 3.33 2.50 -7.86
CA ASN A 105 2.78 2.64 -6.52
C ASN A 105 2.61 4.13 -6.19
N PRO A 106 1.40 4.58 -5.77
CA PRO A 106 1.19 5.95 -5.31
C PRO A 106 1.98 6.21 -4.02
N SER A 107 2.21 7.48 -3.75
CA SER A 107 2.85 7.91 -2.52
C SER A 107 2.25 9.22 -2.03
N SER A 108 2.17 9.38 -0.73
CA SER A 108 1.73 10.59 -0.05
C SER A 108 2.63 11.76 -0.48
N GLY A 109 2.03 12.82 -0.99
CA GLY A 109 2.81 13.97 -1.49
C GLY A 109 3.80 13.70 -2.61
N ASN A 110 3.81 12.51 -3.20
CA ASN A 110 4.79 12.05 -4.20
C ASN A 110 6.24 12.04 -3.68
N LEU A 111 6.43 11.69 -2.41
CA LEU A 111 7.74 11.71 -1.73
C LEU A 111 8.45 10.35 -1.71
N HIS A 112 7.71 9.28 -1.97
CA HIS A 112 8.20 7.92 -2.17
C HIS A 112 9.11 7.40 -1.05
N PRO A 113 8.62 7.30 0.20
CA PRO A 113 9.42 6.82 1.34
C PRO A 113 9.80 5.35 1.23
N THR A 114 9.01 4.56 0.48
CA THR A 114 9.17 3.10 0.38
C THR A 114 10.25 2.72 -0.62
N GLU A 115 11.21 1.90 -0.17
CA GLU A 115 12.23 1.24 -0.99
C GLU A 115 11.92 -0.25 -1.15
N GLY A 116 12.40 -0.86 -2.23
CA GLY A 116 12.17 -2.26 -2.56
C GLY A 116 13.47 -3.05 -2.70
N TYR A 117 13.46 -4.29 -2.23
CA TYR A 117 14.60 -5.21 -2.28
C TYR A 117 14.20 -6.53 -2.91
N LEU A 118 15.13 -7.14 -3.64
CA LEU A 118 15.02 -8.50 -4.16
C LEU A 118 16.05 -9.39 -3.46
N LEU A 119 15.60 -10.53 -2.93
CA LEU A 119 16.45 -11.64 -2.52
C LEU A 119 16.05 -12.85 -3.36
N CYS A 120 16.99 -13.45 -4.05
CA CYS A 120 16.69 -14.57 -4.93
C CYS A 120 17.84 -15.57 -4.97
N GLY A 121 17.49 -16.81 -5.31
CA GLY A 121 18.45 -17.84 -5.75
C GLY A 121 18.96 -17.56 -7.17
N PRO A 122 19.66 -18.53 -7.79
CA PRO A 122 20.07 -18.42 -9.18
C PRO A 122 18.87 -18.25 -10.12
N ILE A 123 18.93 -17.26 -11.02
CA ILE A 123 17.87 -16.95 -11.99
C ILE A 123 18.47 -16.77 -13.37
N ALA A 124 17.93 -17.49 -14.35
CA ALA A 124 18.40 -17.49 -15.72
C ALA A 124 18.47 -16.08 -16.31
N GLY A 125 19.63 -15.69 -16.80
CA GLY A 125 19.92 -14.38 -17.39
C GLY A 125 20.07 -13.24 -16.39
N LEU A 126 19.88 -13.46 -15.08
CA LEU A 126 20.03 -12.45 -14.04
C LEU A 126 21.25 -12.71 -13.16
N CYS A 127 21.38 -13.90 -12.58
CA CYS A 127 22.46 -14.25 -11.67
C CYS A 127 22.70 -15.76 -11.59
N ASP A 128 23.97 -16.16 -11.40
CA ASP A 128 24.37 -17.58 -11.27
C ASP A 128 24.33 -18.07 -9.81
N GLY A 129 24.23 -17.16 -8.84
CA GLY A 129 24.17 -17.45 -7.41
C GLY A 129 23.16 -16.60 -6.67
N PRO A 130 22.82 -16.95 -5.41
CA PRO A 130 21.91 -16.17 -4.62
C PRO A 130 22.47 -14.80 -4.28
N MET A 131 21.58 -13.79 -4.26
CA MET A 131 21.97 -12.40 -3.99
C MET A 131 20.88 -11.60 -3.31
N VAL A 132 21.28 -10.49 -2.68
CA VAL A 132 20.41 -9.41 -2.20
C VAL A 132 20.65 -8.19 -3.04
N CYS A 133 19.57 -7.58 -3.55
CA CYS A 133 19.63 -6.37 -4.35
C CYS A 133 18.65 -5.32 -3.84
N HIS A 134 19.03 -4.05 -3.93
CA HIS A 134 18.14 -2.90 -3.83
C HIS A 134 17.63 -2.53 -5.22
N TYR A 135 16.35 -2.20 -5.37
CA TYR A 135 15.80 -1.73 -6.63
C TYR A 135 15.96 -0.23 -6.79
N ALA A 136 16.65 0.19 -7.84
CA ALA A 136 16.87 1.59 -8.21
C ALA A 136 15.87 2.03 -9.30
N PRO A 137 14.74 2.69 -8.94
CA PRO A 137 13.67 2.98 -9.89
C PRO A 137 14.03 4.02 -10.95
N ALA A 138 14.96 4.94 -10.66
CA ALA A 138 15.38 5.95 -11.64
C ALA A 138 16.10 5.33 -12.85
N GLU A 139 16.85 4.27 -12.62
CA GLU A 139 17.61 3.54 -13.63
C GLU A 139 16.86 2.31 -14.15
N HIS A 140 15.77 1.90 -13.50
CA HIS A 140 15.15 0.59 -13.67
C HIS A 140 16.20 -0.52 -13.61
N ALA A 141 16.88 -0.61 -12.48
CA ALA A 141 18.01 -1.51 -12.25
C ALA A 141 18.00 -2.08 -10.83
N LEU A 142 18.76 -3.16 -10.64
CA LEU A 142 19.04 -3.74 -9.33
C LEU A 142 20.47 -3.35 -8.92
N GLU A 143 20.62 -2.80 -7.73
CA GLU A 143 21.92 -2.59 -7.07
C GLU A 143 22.25 -3.84 -6.25
N ARG A 144 23.25 -4.62 -6.67
CA ARG A 144 23.69 -5.83 -5.97
C ARG A 144 24.33 -5.47 -4.65
N ARG A 145 23.62 -5.76 -3.55
CA ARG A 145 24.05 -5.37 -2.21
C ARG A 145 24.94 -6.42 -1.54
N ALA A 146 24.63 -7.71 -1.76
CA ALA A 146 25.43 -8.81 -1.24
C ALA A 146 25.23 -10.08 -2.06
N ASP A 147 26.26 -10.93 -2.05
CA ASP A 147 26.18 -12.32 -2.46
C ASP A 147 25.85 -13.19 -1.24
N VAL A 148 24.93 -14.15 -1.43
CA VAL A 148 24.54 -15.07 -0.37
C VAL A 148 25.10 -16.45 -0.68
N PRO A 149 25.76 -17.15 0.27
CA PRO A 149 26.16 -18.53 0.07
C PRO A 149 24.97 -19.42 -0.30
N LEU A 150 25.13 -20.29 -1.30
CA LEU A 150 24.03 -21.12 -1.81
C LEU A 150 23.40 -21.98 -0.72
N GLU A 151 24.21 -22.50 0.22
CA GLU A 151 23.75 -23.32 1.33
C GLU A 151 22.89 -22.49 2.32
N THR A 152 23.34 -21.25 2.62
CA THR A 152 22.56 -20.31 3.46
C THR A 152 21.22 -19.99 2.81
N TRP A 153 21.20 -19.70 1.50
CA TRP A 153 19.97 -19.47 0.75
C TRP A 153 19.01 -20.67 0.80
N ARG A 154 19.54 -21.87 0.52
CA ARG A 154 18.74 -23.11 0.55
C ARG A 154 18.17 -23.39 1.94
N ALA A 155 18.96 -23.17 2.98
CA ALA A 155 18.52 -23.36 4.35
C ALA A 155 17.45 -22.32 4.74
N LEU A 156 17.64 -21.03 4.36
CA LEU A 156 16.67 -19.96 4.62
C LEU A 156 15.31 -20.25 3.96
N THR A 157 15.33 -20.78 2.75
CA THR A 157 14.12 -21.00 1.93
C THR A 157 13.62 -22.46 1.95
N ALA A 158 14.11 -23.29 2.86
CA ALA A 158 13.81 -24.72 2.90
C ALA A 158 12.32 -25.05 3.01
N GLU A 159 11.57 -24.21 3.71
CA GLU A 159 10.11 -24.33 3.91
C GLU A 159 9.29 -23.64 2.83
N LEU A 160 9.93 -22.90 1.93
CA LEU A 160 9.31 -22.25 0.79
C LEU A 160 9.43 -23.13 -0.47
N PRO A 161 8.61 -22.92 -1.51
CA PRO A 161 8.86 -23.52 -2.81
C PRO A 161 10.28 -23.23 -3.32
N HIS A 162 10.92 -24.22 -3.95
CA HIS A 162 12.31 -24.07 -4.44
C HIS A 162 12.50 -22.91 -5.42
N SER A 163 11.43 -22.51 -6.10
CA SER A 163 11.40 -21.37 -7.02
C SER A 163 11.09 -20.05 -6.33
N ALA A 164 10.88 -20.02 -4.99
CA ALA A 164 10.50 -18.78 -4.31
C ALA A 164 11.61 -17.72 -4.40
N LEU A 165 11.18 -16.46 -4.57
CA LEU A 165 11.99 -15.28 -4.33
C LEU A 165 11.37 -14.43 -3.22
N LEU A 166 12.17 -13.56 -2.61
CA LEU A 166 11.72 -12.68 -1.54
C LEU A 166 11.78 -11.23 -1.99
N ILE A 167 10.74 -10.47 -1.67
CA ILE A 167 10.70 -9.02 -1.87
C ILE A 167 10.61 -8.35 -0.50
N GLY A 168 11.63 -7.55 -0.16
CA GLY A 168 11.65 -6.74 1.06
C GLY A 168 11.19 -5.32 0.82
N PHE A 169 10.57 -4.71 1.83
CA PHE A 169 10.24 -3.30 1.85
C PHE A 169 10.81 -2.61 3.08
N THR A 170 11.26 -1.37 2.87
CA THR A 170 11.71 -0.46 3.92
C THR A 170 11.07 0.91 3.72
N SER A 171 11.02 1.72 4.78
CA SER A 171 10.57 3.11 4.73
C SER A 171 11.64 4.08 5.20
N ILE A 172 11.86 5.17 4.45
CA ILE A 172 12.69 6.31 4.87
C ILE A 172 11.74 7.39 5.41
N HIS A 173 11.57 7.41 6.73
CA HIS A 173 10.59 8.29 7.37
C HIS A 173 10.81 9.77 7.07
N TRP A 174 12.07 10.20 6.89
CA TRP A 174 12.44 11.57 6.59
C TRP A 174 11.75 12.12 5.33
N ARG A 175 11.59 11.31 4.29
CA ARG A 175 10.94 11.76 3.06
C ARG A 175 9.53 12.32 3.32
N GLU A 176 8.74 11.63 4.13
CA GLU A 176 7.40 12.10 4.51
C GLU A 176 7.47 13.17 5.61
N ALA A 177 8.41 13.04 6.57
CA ALA A 177 8.54 13.96 7.69
C ALA A 177 8.96 15.37 7.26
N TRP A 178 9.72 15.50 6.16
CA TRP A 178 10.06 16.77 5.55
C TRP A 178 8.83 17.63 5.24
N LYS A 179 7.73 17.02 4.84
CA LYS A 179 6.49 17.69 4.46
C LYS A 179 5.41 17.63 5.53
N TYR A 180 5.28 16.50 6.21
CA TYR A 180 4.13 16.20 7.06
C TYR A 180 4.46 16.13 8.56
N GLY A 181 5.72 16.34 8.93
CA GLY A 181 6.15 16.38 10.32
C GLY A 181 5.79 15.11 11.08
N GLU A 182 5.21 15.26 12.27
CA GLU A 182 4.94 14.15 13.19
C GLU A 182 3.98 13.09 12.63
N ARG A 183 3.07 13.44 11.71
CA ARG A 183 2.11 12.50 11.11
C ARG A 183 2.75 11.58 10.06
N ALA A 184 3.99 11.85 9.65
CA ALA A 184 4.67 11.18 8.55
C ALA A 184 4.77 9.65 8.69
N TYR A 185 4.95 9.11 9.91
CA TYR A 185 4.98 7.66 10.11
C TYR A 185 3.74 6.96 9.56
N ARG A 186 2.53 7.53 9.77
CA ARG A 186 1.29 6.97 9.21
C ARG A 186 1.32 6.94 7.68
N TYR A 187 1.86 8.00 7.05
CA TYR A 187 1.94 8.10 5.60
C TYR A 187 2.91 7.08 5.01
N CYS A 188 4.08 6.88 5.64
CA CYS A 188 5.03 5.83 5.25
C CYS A 188 4.36 4.45 5.26
N GLN A 189 3.55 4.16 6.29
CA GLN A 189 2.88 2.87 6.41
C GLN A 189 1.73 2.71 5.39
N HIS A 190 1.02 3.78 5.00
CA HIS A 190 0.10 3.73 3.86
C HIS A 190 0.83 3.41 2.56
N ASP A 191 1.95 4.10 2.32
CA ASP A 191 2.74 3.94 1.09
C ASP A 191 3.34 2.54 0.99
N ALA A 192 3.81 1.96 2.10
CA ALA A 192 4.22 0.56 2.19
C ALA A 192 3.06 -0.39 1.80
N GLY A 193 1.85 -0.15 2.31
CA GLY A 193 0.65 -0.91 1.93
C GLY A 193 0.32 -0.82 0.43
N HIS A 194 0.42 0.38 -0.15
CA HIS A 194 0.26 0.57 -1.60
C HIS A 194 1.33 -0.19 -2.41
N ALA A 195 2.59 -0.15 -1.98
CA ALA A 195 3.70 -0.85 -2.63
C ALA A 195 3.53 -2.38 -2.55
N MET A 196 3.15 -2.91 -1.38
CA MET A 196 2.83 -4.32 -1.19
C MET A 196 1.73 -4.78 -2.14
N ALA A 197 0.64 -4.02 -2.25
CA ALA A 197 -0.47 -4.36 -3.14
C ALA A 197 -0.08 -4.27 -4.62
N ALA A 198 0.70 -3.25 -5.02
CA ALA A 198 1.23 -3.13 -6.37
C ALA A 198 2.11 -4.33 -6.73
N MET A 199 3.00 -4.75 -5.82
CA MET A 199 3.85 -5.93 -5.99
C MET A 199 3.01 -7.22 -6.09
N SER A 200 2.00 -7.39 -5.23
CA SER A 200 1.12 -8.56 -5.26
C SER A 200 0.33 -8.67 -6.57
N LEU A 201 -0.20 -7.55 -7.08
CA LEU A 201 -0.92 -7.51 -8.36
C LEU A 201 0.01 -7.71 -9.55
N ALA A 202 1.22 -7.14 -9.51
CA ALA A 202 2.24 -7.37 -10.54
C ALA A 202 2.65 -8.85 -10.60
N ALA A 203 2.84 -9.50 -9.45
CA ALA A 203 3.08 -10.94 -9.35
C ALA A 203 1.91 -11.74 -9.94
N ALA A 204 0.67 -11.38 -9.60
CA ALA A 204 -0.54 -12.02 -10.13
C ALA A 204 -0.64 -11.87 -11.67
N GLY A 205 -0.22 -10.73 -12.23
CA GLY A 205 -0.11 -10.48 -13.67
C GLY A 205 0.93 -11.35 -14.39
N LEU A 206 1.76 -12.08 -13.64
CA LEU A 206 2.75 -13.06 -14.14
C LEU A 206 2.37 -14.51 -13.76
N GLY A 207 1.18 -14.73 -13.18
CA GLY A 207 0.75 -16.04 -12.71
C GLY A 207 1.45 -16.46 -11.41
N TRP A 208 1.98 -15.51 -10.66
CA TRP A 208 2.59 -15.74 -9.35
C TRP A 208 1.67 -15.25 -8.23
N HIS A 209 1.98 -15.62 -7.00
CA HIS A 209 1.32 -15.07 -5.83
C HIS A 209 2.33 -14.53 -4.83
N ALA A 210 1.94 -13.48 -4.12
CA ALA A 210 2.69 -12.91 -3.01
C ALA A 210 2.09 -13.39 -1.69
N THR A 211 2.95 -13.63 -0.71
CA THR A 211 2.57 -14.01 0.66
C THR A 211 3.41 -13.21 1.64
N LEU A 212 2.79 -12.45 2.52
CA LEU A 212 3.49 -11.76 3.60
C LEU A 212 4.03 -12.80 4.59
N LEU A 213 5.34 -12.79 4.80
CA LEU A 213 6.00 -13.61 5.83
C LEU A 213 5.74 -12.95 7.18
N ASP A 214 5.15 -13.70 8.10
CA ASP A 214 4.60 -13.12 9.33
C ASP A 214 5.46 -13.34 10.56
N ASP A 215 6.32 -14.34 10.55
CA ASP A 215 7.22 -14.65 11.68
C ASP A 215 8.44 -13.72 11.79
N PRO A 216 9.10 -13.24 10.70
CA PRO A 216 10.30 -12.46 10.87
C PRO A 216 10.07 -11.21 11.73
N GLY A 217 10.91 -11.04 12.73
CA GLY A 217 10.97 -9.81 13.51
C GLY A 217 11.63 -8.68 12.72
N THR A 218 11.49 -7.46 13.21
CA THR A 218 12.09 -6.26 12.58
C THR A 218 13.59 -6.42 12.37
N ASP A 219 14.31 -6.99 13.35
CA ASP A 219 15.77 -7.20 13.25
C ASP A 219 16.12 -8.23 12.18
N SER A 220 15.33 -9.31 12.05
CA SER A 220 15.53 -10.30 10.99
C SER A 220 15.31 -9.69 9.60
N VAL A 221 14.29 -8.84 9.45
CA VAL A 221 14.05 -8.10 8.20
C VAL A 221 15.20 -7.15 7.91
N ALA A 222 15.68 -6.40 8.92
CA ALA A 222 16.82 -5.50 8.79
C ALA A 222 18.09 -6.23 8.31
N ALA A 223 18.39 -7.39 8.89
CA ALA A 223 19.54 -8.21 8.52
C ALA A 223 19.42 -8.72 7.08
N LEU A 224 18.26 -9.27 6.70
CA LEU A 224 18.00 -9.78 5.34
C LEU A 224 18.19 -8.71 4.26
N LEU A 225 17.85 -7.44 4.56
CA LEU A 225 17.89 -6.34 3.60
C LEU A 225 19.19 -5.52 3.68
N GLY A 226 20.07 -5.79 4.66
CA GLY A 226 21.31 -5.06 4.87
C GLY A 226 21.11 -3.63 5.31
N VAL A 227 20.08 -3.37 6.15
CA VAL A 227 19.77 -2.05 6.71
C VAL A 227 19.91 -2.00 8.23
N PHE A 228 20.50 -3.02 8.83
CA PHE A 228 20.66 -3.17 10.29
C PHE A 228 21.58 -2.12 10.92
N ASP A 229 22.52 -1.54 10.15
CA ASP A 229 23.43 -0.45 10.58
C ASP A 229 22.94 0.93 10.13
N ALA A 230 21.70 1.04 9.66
CA ALA A 230 21.16 2.30 9.20
C ALA A 230 20.86 3.23 10.41
N HIS A 231 21.54 4.36 10.50
CA HIS A 231 21.40 5.34 11.57
C HIS A 231 21.15 6.74 11.04
N GLY A 232 20.52 7.57 11.88
CA GLY A 232 20.23 8.98 11.56
C GLY A 232 18.89 9.17 10.82
N VAL A 233 18.58 10.41 10.51
CA VAL A 233 17.29 10.85 10.02
C VAL A 233 16.90 10.23 8.65
N GLU A 234 17.89 9.90 7.82
CA GLU A 234 17.70 9.27 6.50
C GLU A 234 17.81 7.73 6.55
N ALA A 235 17.83 7.13 7.74
CA ALA A 235 17.87 5.68 7.89
C ALA A 235 16.65 5.00 7.24
N GLU A 236 16.88 3.80 6.72
CA GLU A 236 15.81 2.93 6.26
C GLU A 236 15.28 2.09 7.43
N ALA A 237 14.01 2.24 7.75
CA ALA A 237 13.31 1.39 8.70
C ALA A 237 12.75 0.16 7.96
N PRO A 238 13.05 -1.08 8.40
CA PRO A 238 12.52 -2.28 7.77
C PRO A 238 11.01 -2.40 8.05
N ASP A 239 10.22 -2.65 7.00
CA ASP A 239 8.78 -2.86 7.11
C ASP A 239 8.44 -4.36 7.09
N CYS A 240 8.66 -5.05 5.96
CA CYS A 240 8.26 -6.44 5.80
C CYS A 240 8.98 -7.17 4.66
N VAL A 241 8.74 -8.49 4.58
CA VAL A 241 9.19 -9.35 3.48
C VAL A 241 8.00 -10.14 2.93
N LEU A 242 7.86 -10.17 1.61
CA LEU A 242 6.93 -11.01 0.86
C LEU A 242 7.69 -12.18 0.23
N ALA A 243 7.15 -13.39 0.32
CA ALA A 243 7.54 -14.48 -0.56
C ALA A 243 6.72 -14.43 -1.84
N ILE A 244 7.38 -14.49 -3.00
CA ILE A 244 6.74 -14.57 -4.31
C ILE A 244 6.99 -15.98 -4.87
N CYS A 245 5.91 -16.67 -5.21
CA CYS A 245 5.94 -18.04 -5.69
C CYS A 245 5.04 -18.22 -6.92
N PRO A 246 5.33 -19.13 -7.85
CA PRO A 246 4.41 -19.52 -8.92
C PRO A 246 3.06 -19.99 -8.35
N GLN A 247 1.96 -19.61 -9.01
CA GLN A 247 0.64 -20.14 -8.62
C GLN A 247 0.59 -21.66 -8.87
N GLY A 248 -0.02 -22.38 -7.92
CA GLY A 248 -0.02 -23.84 -7.94
C GLY A 248 1.06 -24.47 -7.06
N GLU A 249 2.15 -23.77 -6.77
CA GLU A 249 3.08 -24.16 -5.73
C GLU A 249 2.55 -23.69 -4.37
N THR A 250 2.49 -24.61 -3.40
CA THR A 250 1.97 -24.27 -2.08
C THR A 250 3.08 -23.66 -1.23
N CYS A 251 3.00 -22.37 -1.00
CA CYS A 251 3.73 -21.74 0.10
C CYS A 251 3.09 -22.22 1.42
N ARG A 252 3.59 -23.35 1.95
CA ARG A 252 2.99 -24.06 3.09
C ARG A 252 3.18 -23.33 4.40
N THR A 253 4.22 -22.49 4.46
CA THR A 253 4.53 -21.71 5.65
C THR A 253 4.60 -20.22 5.31
N ARG A 254 4.43 -19.38 6.32
CA ARG A 254 4.67 -17.92 6.25
C ARG A 254 5.88 -17.57 7.11
N THR A 255 6.79 -18.53 7.27
CA THR A 255 7.89 -18.48 8.23
C THR A 255 9.23 -18.56 7.51
N LEU A 256 10.24 -17.93 8.10
CA LEU A 256 11.65 -18.08 7.76
C LEU A 256 12.44 -18.46 9.01
N PRO A 257 13.51 -19.29 8.88
CA PRO A 257 14.41 -19.55 9.99
C PRO A 257 15.11 -18.26 10.45
N CYS A 258 14.65 -17.67 11.56
CA CYS A 258 15.10 -16.35 12.02
C CYS A 258 16.59 -16.33 12.41
N ASP A 259 17.10 -17.44 12.94
CA ASP A 259 18.54 -17.58 13.24
C ASP A 259 19.40 -17.50 11.98
N LEU A 260 18.92 -18.05 10.86
CA LEU A 260 19.58 -17.94 9.56
C LEU A 260 19.44 -16.53 8.97
N ALA A 261 18.29 -15.88 9.17
CA ALA A 261 18.12 -14.49 8.75
C ALA A 261 19.14 -13.56 9.43
N ALA A 262 19.44 -13.79 10.70
CA ALA A 262 20.45 -13.03 11.43
C ALA A 262 21.86 -13.14 10.83
N THR A 263 22.22 -14.28 10.20
CA THR A 263 23.53 -14.47 9.57
C THR A 263 23.76 -13.58 8.34
N PHE A 264 22.69 -12.97 7.80
CA PHE A 264 22.83 -12.03 6.69
C PHE A 264 23.54 -10.73 7.12
N ALA A 265 23.54 -10.39 8.40
CA ALA A 265 24.31 -9.26 8.91
C ALA A 265 25.82 -9.41 8.65
N ASP A 266 26.34 -10.64 8.60
CA ASP A 266 27.74 -10.96 8.39
C ASP A 266 28.17 -11.02 6.92
N LEU A 267 27.24 -10.81 5.97
CA LEU A 267 27.55 -10.79 4.53
C LEU A 267 28.43 -9.60 4.16
N ALA A 268 29.18 -9.74 3.06
CA ALA A 268 29.99 -8.68 2.50
C ALA A 268 29.10 -7.66 1.76
N TRP A 269 28.50 -6.75 2.51
CA TRP A 269 27.60 -5.73 1.97
C TRP A 269 28.33 -4.71 1.10
N GLN A 270 27.77 -4.40 -0.06
CA GLN A 270 28.36 -3.50 -1.06
C GLN A 270 27.54 -2.19 -1.16
N GLY A 271 28.24 -1.12 -1.51
CA GLY A 271 27.67 0.19 -1.73
C GLY A 271 27.35 0.95 -0.44
N ARG A 272 27.29 2.26 -0.56
CA ARG A 272 26.95 3.20 0.52
C ARG A 272 25.72 4.00 0.13
N PRO A 273 24.75 4.19 1.05
CA PRO A 273 23.56 4.97 0.75
C PRO A 273 23.93 6.42 0.41
N ASN A 274 23.28 6.98 -0.60
CA ASN A 274 23.42 8.40 -0.92
C ASN A 274 22.78 9.26 0.18
N ARG A 275 23.26 10.49 0.30
CA ARG A 275 22.58 11.51 1.09
C ARG A 275 21.35 12.02 0.33
N LEU A 276 20.20 12.12 1.00
CA LEU A 276 18.93 12.52 0.38
C LEU A 276 18.66 14.02 0.51
N SER A 277 19.10 14.65 1.61
CA SER A 277 18.81 16.05 1.89
C SER A 277 20.06 16.82 2.33
N ARG A 278 20.08 18.11 2.03
CA ARG A 278 21.17 19.00 2.49
C ARG A 278 21.06 19.35 3.98
N GLY A 279 19.86 19.27 4.56
CA GLY A 279 19.57 19.54 5.96
C GLY A 279 18.38 18.74 6.43
N HIS A 280 18.19 18.60 7.73
CA HIS A 280 17.15 17.80 8.35
C HIS A 280 16.50 18.54 9.50
N VAL A 281 15.26 18.13 9.81
CA VAL A 281 14.57 18.44 11.06
C VAL A 281 14.27 17.11 11.74
N GLU A 282 14.69 16.99 12.99
CA GLU A 282 14.41 15.78 13.79
C GLU A 282 12.98 15.79 14.31
N TRP A 283 12.34 14.61 14.24
CA TRP A 283 11.01 14.35 14.72
C TRP A 283 11.02 13.16 15.70
N PRO A 284 11.48 13.33 16.95
CA PRO A 284 11.71 12.23 17.90
C PRO A 284 10.49 11.35 18.16
N ILE A 285 9.28 11.88 17.96
CA ILE A 285 8.04 11.10 18.10
C ILE A 285 7.94 9.99 17.05
N ILE A 286 8.53 10.20 15.84
CA ILE A 286 8.58 9.20 14.79
C ILE A 286 9.52 8.07 15.18
N ASP A 287 10.69 8.39 15.72
CA ASP A 287 11.66 7.40 16.18
C ASP A 287 11.08 6.56 17.33
N ARG A 288 10.39 7.22 18.28
CA ARG A 288 9.74 6.53 19.40
C ARG A 288 8.65 5.56 18.95
N VAL A 289 7.76 5.98 18.04
CA VAL A 289 6.69 5.08 17.55
C VAL A 289 7.27 3.96 16.70
N SER A 290 8.30 4.22 15.90
CA SER A 290 9.00 3.19 15.11
C SER A 290 9.63 2.13 16.03
N ALA A 291 10.32 2.56 17.09
CA ALA A 291 10.87 1.66 18.09
C ALA A 291 9.77 0.91 18.89
N ALA A 292 8.68 1.58 19.24
CA ALA A 292 7.56 0.94 19.94
C ALA A 292 6.82 -0.09 19.08
N ALA A 293 6.76 0.14 17.76
CA ALA A 293 6.18 -0.78 16.78
C ALA A 293 7.14 -1.88 16.32
N HIS A 294 8.32 -1.97 16.90
CA HIS A 294 9.30 -3.02 16.63
C HIS A 294 8.68 -4.40 16.86
N LYS A 295 8.65 -5.23 15.81
CA LYS A 295 8.06 -6.55 15.86
C LYS A 295 9.07 -7.58 16.34
N PRO A 296 8.77 -8.36 17.39
CA PRO A 296 9.57 -9.52 17.72
C PRO A 296 9.37 -10.63 16.68
N THR A 297 10.27 -11.60 16.64
CA THR A 297 10.01 -12.88 15.97
C THR A 297 8.78 -13.54 16.61
N THR A 298 7.87 -14.07 15.80
CA THR A 298 6.63 -14.69 16.29
C THR A 298 6.42 -16.06 15.65
N ASP A 299 6.03 -17.05 16.46
CA ASP A 299 5.65 -18.40 15.98
C ASP A 299 4.17 -18.48 15.58
N ARG A 300 3.50 -17.33 15.45
CA ARG A 300 2.05 -17.29 15.19
C ARG A 300 1.73 -17.67 13.76
N VAL A 301 0.90 -18.70 13.63
CA VAL A 301 0.18 -19.00 12.41
C VAL A 301 -1.21 -18.38 12.55
N TYR A 302 -1.51 -17.33 11.80
CA TYR A 302 -2.88 -16.84 11.70
C TYR A 302 -3.76 -17.94 11.11
N GLY A 303 -4.89 -18.22 11.78
CA GLY A 303 -5.87 -19.17 11.25
C GLY A 303 -6.35 -18.73 9.86
N THR A 304 -6.50 -19.70 8.96
CA THR A 304 -6.94 -19.47 7.57
C THR A 304 -8.42 -19.14 7.42
N ALA A 305 -9.10 -18.69 8.46
CA ALA A 305 -10.51 -18.33 8.43
C ALA A 305 -10.73 -17.08 7.57
N ARG A 306 -10.69 -17.26 6.25
CA ARG A 306 -11.10 -16.25 5.27
C ARG A 306 -12.57 -16.45 4.93
N PRO A 307 -13.31 -15.36 4.55
CA PRO A 307 -14.67 -15.51 4.05
C PRO A 307 -14.69 -16.54 2.91
N THR A 308 -15.57 -17.55 3.01
CA THR A 308 -15.64 -18.71 2.12
C THR A 308 -16.64 -18.53 1.00
N GLY A 309 -16.65 -17.40 0.32
CA GLY A 309 -17.53 -17.17 -0.83
C GLY A 309 -16.73 -17.02 -2.13
N PRO A 310 -17.27 -17.41 -3.29
CA PRO A 310 -16.66 -17.09 -4.56
C PRO A 310 -16.54 -15.57 -4.72
N PRO A 311 -15.51 -15.05 -5.42
CA PRO A 311 -15.43 -13.63 -5.77
C PRO A 311 -16.73 -13.18 -6.42
N LEU A 312 -17.25 -12.02 -6.02
CA LEU A 312 -18.43 -11.44 -6.64
C LEU A 312 -18.11 -11.10 -8.10
N ALA A 313 -18.68 -11.86 -9.04
CA ALA A 313 -18.54 -11.57 -10.46
C ALA A 313 -19.48 -10.40 -10.81
N ILE A 314 -18.91 -9.19 -10.87
CA ILE A 314 -19.62 -7.99 -11.35
C ILE A 314 -18.88 -7.50 -12.59
N GLY A 315 -19.54 -7.58 -13.73
CA GLY A 315 -19.16 -7.18 -15.10
C GLY A 315 -17.73 -6.71 -15.35
N ALA A 316 -17.02 -7.39 -16.23
CA ALA A 316 -15.62 -7.08 -16.56
C ALA A 316 -15.53 -6.13 -17.77
N ALA A 317 -14.68 -5.11 -17.68
CA ALA A 317 -14.23 -4.38 -18.86
C ALA A 317 -13.02 -5.09 -19.48
N PRO A 318 -12.94 -5.27 -20.82
CA PRO A 318 -11.80 -5.89 -21.49
C PRO A 318 -10.63 -4.92 -21.59
N ILE A 319 -10.05 -4.56 -20.44
CA ILE A 319 -8.94 -3.61 -20.35
C ILE A 319 -7.67 -4.41 -20.01
N ALA A 320 -6.54 -4.06 -20.66
CA ALA A 320 -5.25 -4.66 -20.36
C ALA A 320 -4.77 -4.25 -18.96
N PHE A 321 -4.34 -5.20 -18.14
CA PHE A 321 -3.85 -4.96 -16.78
C PHE A 321 -2.71 -3.95 -16.75
N ARG A 322 -1.71 -4.13 -17.63
CA ARG A 322 -0.53 -3.25 -17.68
C ARG A 322 -0.86 -1.83 -18.14
N GLN A 323 -1.79 -1.68 -19.08
CA GLN A 323 -2.28 -0.36 -19.46
C GLN A 323 -2.91 0.34 -18.24
N MET A 324 -3.73 -0.38 -17.46
CA MET A 324 -4.41 0.15 -16.28
C MET A 324 -3.43 0.67 -15.23
N ILE A 325 -2.43 -0.13 -14.85
CA ILE A 325 -1.47 0.28 -13.82
C ILE A 325 -0.58 1.43 -14.27
N PHE A 326 -0.20 1.49 -15.56
CA PHE A 326 0.63 2.58 -16.09
C PHE A 326 -0.13 3.89 -16.29
N GLN A 327 -1.43 3.85 -16.57
CA GLN A 327 -2.25 5.07 -16.71
C GLN A 327 -2.75 5.62 -15.37
N ARG A 328 -2.82 4.82 -14.31
CA ARG A 328 -3.31 5.24 -12.99
C ARG A 328 -2.60 6.52 -12.52
N ARG A 329 -3.40 7.49 -12.13
CA ARG A 329 -2.96 8.75 -11.52
C ARG A 329 -3.85 9.09 -10.34
N SER A 330 -3.30 9.76 -9.32
CA SER A 330 -4.11 10.42 -8.30
C SER A 330 -4.79 11.65 -8.91
N ALA A 331 -6.08 11.83 -8.63
CA ALA A 331 -6.77 13.05 -8.98
C ALA A 331 -6.25 14.22 -8.12
N VAL A 332 -6.02 15.37 -8.72
CA VAL A 332 -5.68 16.62 -8.01
C VAL A 332 -6.92 17.47 -7.75
N ALA A 333 -7.96 17.33 -8.59
CA ALA A 333 -9.27 17.90 -8.45
C ALA A 333 -10.29 16.99 -9.14
N LEU A 334 -11.56 17.06 -8.70
CA LEU A 334 -12.69 16.38 -9.30
C LEU A 334 -13.72 17.41 -9.77
N ASP A 335 -14.55 17.05 -10.75
CA ASP A 335 -15.40 18.01 -11.48
C ASP A 335 -16.73 18.34 -10.77
N GLY A 336 -17.07 17.64 -9.71
CA GLY A 336 -18.33 17.83 -8.99
C GLY A 336 -19.60 17.48 -9.77
N ARG A 337 -19.49 16.84 -10.93
CA ARG A 337 -20.60 16.57 -11.87
C ARG A 337 -20.69 15.11 -12.31
N THR A 338 -19.55 14.48 -12.59
CA THR A 338 -19.49 13.08 -13.02
C THR A 338 -20.12 12.17 -11.98
N GLY A 339 -21.05 11.33 -12.43
CA GLY A 339 -21.65 10.25 -11.66
C GLY A 339 -21.24 8.89 -12.21
N ILE A 340 -21.41 7.85 -11.41
CA ILE A 340 -21.23 6.45 -11.81
C ILE A 340 -22.53 5.67 -11.64
N THR A 341 -22.66 4.56 -12.35
CA THR A 341 -23.79 3.67 -12.16
C THR A 341 -23.68 2.94 -10.83
N ARG A 342 -24.80 2.51 -10.28
CA ARG A 342 -24.88 1.66 -9.08
C ARG A 342 -24.05 0.38 -9.23
N ASP A 343 -24.07 -0.23 -10.41
CA ASP A 343 -23.30 -1.45 -10.68
C ASP A 343 -21.81 -1.21 -10.65
N ALA A 344 -21.33 -0.07 -11.20
CA ALA A 344 -19.93 0.33 -11.10
C ALA A 344 -19.51 0.58 -9.63
N PHE A 345 -20.36 1.23 -8.85
CA PHE A 345 -20.14 1.44 -7.42
C PHE A 345 -20.04 0.11 -6.66
N TYR A 346 -20.97 -0.81 -6.86
CA TYR A 346 -20.93 -2.12 -6.21
C TYR A 346 -19.74 -2.95 -6.64
N ARG A 347 -19.34 -2.85 -7.90
CA ARG A 347 -18.13 -3.50 -8.41
C ARG A 347 -16.87 -2.99 -7.69
N ILE A 348 -16.67 -1.66 -7.60
CA ILE A 348 -15.55 -1.06 -6.88
C ILE A 348 -15.48 -1.61 -5.45
N LEU A 349 -16.61 -1.62 -4.75
CA LEU A 349 -16.67 -2.09 -3.38
C LEU A 349 -16.40 -3.60 -3.26
N ALA A 350 -16.96 -4.42 -4.15
CA ALA A 350 -16.74 -5.86 -4.16
C ALA A 350 -15.26 -6.23 -4.33
N LYS A 351 -14.52 -5.47 -5.13
CA LYS A 351 -13.07 -5.67 -5.31
C LYS A 351 -12.25 -5.36 -4.08
N THR A 352 -12.78 -4.60 -3.11
CA THR A 352 -12.12 -4.35 -1.82
C THR A 352 -12.34 -5.46 -0.80
N LEU A 353 -13.19 -6.45 -1.07
CA LEU A 353 -13.42 -7.58 -0.17
C LEU A 353 -12.26 -8.58 -0.24
N ALA A 354 -11.90 -9.14 0.92
CA ALA A 354 -10.96 -10.25 0.98
C ALA A 354 -11.71 -11.57 0.78
N GLY A 355 -11.48 -12.21 -0.36
CA GLY A 355 -12.06 -13.50 -0.70
C GLY A 355 -10.98 -14.57 -0.97
N PRO A 356 -11.36 -15.87 -1.03
CA PRO A 356 -10.45 -16.93 -1.46
C PRO A 356 -9.93 -16.66 -2.87
N GLY A 357 -8.60 -16.66 -3.04
CA GLY A 357 -7.97 -16.43 -4.34
C GLY A 357 -8.10 -15.01 -4.89
N GLN A 358 -8.60 -14.04 -4.11
CA GLN A 358 -8.73 -12.64 -4.53
C GLN A 358 -7.49 -11.84 -4.17
N PHE A 359 -6.71 -11.48 -5.19
CA PHE A 359 -5.58 -10.56 -5.04
C PHE A 359 -6.05 -9.12 -4.86
N PRO A 360 -5.27 -8.26 -4.16
CA PRO A 360 -4.03 -8.57 -3.43
C PRO A 360 -4.25 -9.11 -2.01
N PHE A 361 -5.48 -9.24 -1.52
CA PHE A 361 -5.80 -9.55 -0.12
C PHE A 361 -5.33 -10.94 0.34
N THR A 362 -5.17 -11.90 -0.59
CA THR A 362 -4.59 -13.22 -0.27
C THR A 362 -3.17 -13.14 0.29
N MET A 363 -2.47 -12.04 0.04
CA MET A 363 -1.14 -11.78 0.58
C MET A 363 -1.14 -11.64 2.10
N LEU A 364 -2.17 -10.97 2.66
CA LEU A 364 -2.23 -10.64 4.08
C LEU A 364 -2.58 -11.88 4.92
N PRO A 365 -1.87 -12.15 6.05
CA PRO A 365 -2.12 -13.34 6.88
C PRO A 365 -3.33 -13.21 7.81
N TRP A 366 -3.84 -12.00 8.04
CA TRP A 366 -4.96 -11.73 8.97
C TRP A 366 -6.30 -11.55 8.26
N THR A 367 -7.40 -11.67 9.01
CA THR A 367 -8.75 -11.30 8.57
C THR A 367 -8.86 -9.78 8.41
N PRO A 368 -9.75 -9.27 7.53
CA PRO A 368 -9.90 -7.85 7.32
C PRO A 368 -10.15 -7.08 8.62
N ARG A 369 -9.35 -6.09 8.89
CA ARG A 369 -9.44 -5.18 10.05
C ARG A 369 -9.93 -3.79 9.66
N ILE A 370 -10.02 -3.50 8.36
CA ILE A 370 -10.43 -2.22 7.82
C ILE A 370 -11.83 -2.33 7.23
N HIS A 371 -12.74 -1.44 7.64
CA HIS A 371 -14.08 -1.26 7.11
C HIS A 371 -14.20 0.09 6.42
N LEU A 372 -15.18 0.28 5.51
CA LEU A 372 -15.30 1.51 4.73
C LEU A 372 -16.59 2.24 5.08
N ALA A 373 -16.47 3.41 5.72
CA ALA A 373 -17.58 4.33 5.90
C ALA A 373 -17.64 5.29 4.70
N LEU A 374 -18.72 5.21 3.90
CA LEU A 374 -18.83 5.86 2.61
C LEU A 374 -19.81 7.02 2.65
N PHE A 375 -19.42 8.16 2.08
CA PHE A 375 -20.23 9.32 1.80
C PHE A 375 -20.60 9.28 0.32
N VAL A 376 -21.79 8.83 0.00
CA VAL A 376 -22.28 8.63 -1.38
C VAL A 376 -22.92 9.93 -1.85
N HIS A 377 -22.49 10.43 -3.03
CA HIS A 377 -22.93 11.71 -3.56
C HIS A 377 -23.64 11.58 -4.91
N ARG A 378 -22.96 10.97 -5.92
CA ARG A 378 -23.38 10.92 -7.32
C ARG A 378 -23.30 9.50 -7.89
N VAL A 379 -24.04 8.58 -7.27
CA VAL A 379 -24.22 7.22 -7.77
C VAL A 379 -25.67 7.09 -8.27
N GLN A 380 -25.84 6.78 -9.55
CA GLN A 380 -27.16 6.64 -10.17
C GLN A 380 -27.96 5.52 -9.51
N ASP A 381 -29.25 5.68 -9.34
CA ASP A 381 -30.16 4.73 -8.72
C ASP A 381 -29.77 4.30 -7.30
N LEU A 382 -29.06 5.16 -6.58
CA LEU A 382 -28.71 4.99 -5.17
C LEU A 382 -28.89 6.31 -4.43
N ASP A 383 -29.59 6.28 -3.30
CA ASP A 383 -29.82 7.48 -2.48
C ASP A 383 -28.48 8.06 -1.99
N PRO A 384 -28.26 9.38 -2.08
CA PRO A 384 -27.14 10.01 -1.41
C PRO A 384 -27.21 9.79 0.11
N GLY A 385 -26.07 9.63 0.76
CA GLY A 385 -26.05 9.39 2.20
C GLY A 385 -24.79 8.76 2.74
N LEU A 386 -24.89 8.33 3.99
CA LEU A 386 -23.85 7.61 4.71
C LEU A 386 -24.09 6.10 4.62
N TYR A 387 -23.06 5.38 4.20
CA TYR A 387 -23.07 3.92 4.04
C TYR A 387 -21.90 3.29 4.76
N LEU A 388 -21.98 2.00 5.06
CA LEU A 388 -20.88 1.22 5.64
C LEU A 388 -20.72 -0.10 4.90
N LEU A 389 -19.51 -0.34 4.38
CA LEU A 389 -19.09 -1.66 3.92
C LEU A 389 -18.35 -2.38 5.04
N VAL A 390 -18.91 -3.46 5.54
CA VAL A 390 -18.32 -4.30 6.59
C VAL A 390 -17.50 -5.39 5.94
N ARG A 391 -16.17 -5.18 5.79
CA ARG A 391 -15.29 -6.11 5.07
C ARG A 391 -15.06 -7.44 5.81
N ASP A 392 -15.21 -7.46 7.12
CA ASP A 392 -15.34 -8.69 7.91
C ASP A 392 -16.76 -8.79 8.49
N PRO A 393 -17.64 -9.64 7.94
CA PRO A 393 -19.03 -9.79 8.42
C PRO A 393 -19.15 -10.16 9.91
N ALA A 394 -18.11 -10.81 10.49
CA ALA A 394 -18.10 -11.14 11.92
C ALA A 394 -18.10 -9.89 12.81
N GLN A 395 -17.64 -8.74 12.30
CA GLN A 395 -17.60 -7.47 13.01
C GLN A 395 -18.93 -6.68 12.95
N THR A 396 -19.94 -7.15 12.20
CA THR A 396 -21.18 -6.37 11.97
C THR A 396 -21.89 -5.99 13.27
N ALA A 397 -22.02 -6.91 14.22
CA ALA A 397 -22.68 -6.65 15.51
C ALA A 397 -21.88 -5.63 16.33
N ALA A 398 -20.56 -5.82 16.45
CA ALA A 398 -19.68 -4.93 17.20
C ALA A 398 -19.65 -3.50 16.61
N LEU A 399 -19.67 -3.36 15.29
CA LEU A 399 -19.75 -2.05 14.61
C LEU A 399 -21.10 -1.37 14.88
N ARG A 400 -22.20 -2.14 14.84
CA ARG A 400 -23.54 -1.61 15.14
C ARG A 400 -23.62 -1.08 16.57
N ASP A 401 -23.08 -1.83 17.53
CA ASP A 401 -23.07 -1.44 18.95
C ASP A 401 -22.16 -0.23 19.22
N ALA A 402 -21.07 -0.09 18.47
CA ALA A 402 -20.13 1.02 18.64
C ALA A 402 -20.59 2.33 17.99
N MET A 403 -21.51 2.26 17.01
CA MET A 403 -21.98 3.41 16.25
C MET A 403 -23.25 4.03 16.83
N LYS A 404 -23.76 5.09 16.19
CA LYS A 404 -25.00 5.75 16.57
C LYS A 404 -26.19 4.79 16.49
N PRO A 405 -27.02 4.69 17.56
CA PRO A 405 -28.15 3.77 17.58
C PRO A 405 -29.28 4.14 16.58
N GLU A 406 -29.31 5.39 16.13
CA GLU A 406 -30.28 5.87 15.12
C GLU A 406 -29.96 5.45 13.69
N PHE A 407 -28.82 4.83 13.42
CA PHE A 407 -28.48 4.36 12.08
C PHE A 407 -29.39 3.19 11.65
N ALA A 408 -29.87 3.24 10.40
CA ALA A 408 -30.86 2.32 9.88
C ALA A 408 -30.32 0.90 9.63
N TRP A 409 -29.06 0.75 9.20
CA TRP A 409 -28.44 -0.54 8.85
C TRP A 409 -29.24 -1.34 7.81
N GLU A 410 -29.77 -0.66 6.82
CA GLU A 410 -30.57 -1.24 5.75
C GLU A 410 -29.70 -1.66 4.57
N ARG A 411 -30.02 -2.77 3.95
CA ARG A 411 -29.37 -3.14 2.69
C ARG A 411 -29.89 -2.23 1.58
N PRO A 412 -28.99 -1.63 0.77
CA PRO A 412 -29.38 -0.84 -0.38
C PRO A 412 -30.14 -1.69 -1.41
N GLU A 413 -31.00 -1.04 -2.20
CA GLU A 413 -31.73 -1.70 -3.28
C GLU A 413 -30.78 -2.31 -4.30
N ALA A 414 -31.11 -3.51 -4.81
CA ALA A 414 -30.32 -4.30 -5.75
C ALA A 414 -28.86 -4.53 -5.34
N CYS A 415 -28.53 -4.38 -4.04
CA CYS A 415 -27.20 -4.71 -3.53
C CYS A 415 -26.92 -6.22 -3.67
N PRO A 416 -25.80 -6.65 -4.29
CA PRO A 416 -25.47 -8.06 -4.45
C PRO A 416 -25.43 -8.81 -3.11
N ASN A 417 -25.96 -10.03 -3.07
CA ASN A 417 -26.10 -10.80 -1.82
C ASN A 417 -24.77 -11.01 -1.06
N GLY A 418 -23.65 -11.09 -1.74
CA GLY A 418 -22.32 -11.25 -1.13
C GLY A 418 -21.65 -9.94 -0.72
N LEU A 419 -22.27 -8.78 -0.96
CA LEU A 419 -21.70 -7.48 -0.62
C LEU A 419 -22.28 -7.00 0.71
N PRO A 420 -21.52 -6.99 1.84
CA PRO A 420 -22.02 -6.59 3.16
C PRO A 420 -22.03 -5.06 3.30
N LEU A 421 -22.83 -4.41 2.47
CA LEU A 421 -23.03 -2.96 2.42
C LEU A 421 -24.34 -2.60 3.11
N TYR A 422 -24.30 -1.58 3.96
CA TYR A 422 -25.45 -1.07 4.70
C TYR A 422 -25.59 0.43 4.50
N ARG A 423 -26.81 0.90 4.23
CA ARG A 423 -27.17 2.31 4.31
C ARG A 423 -27.42 2.66 5.78
N LEU A 424 -26.70 3.64 6.29
CA LEU A 424 -26.83 4.11 7.67
C LEU A 424 -27.77 5.31 7.77
N LEU A 425 -27.67 6.25 6.82
CA LEU A 425 -28.43 7.49 6.81
C LEU A 425 -28.60 7.98 5.37
N THR A 426 -29.79 8.48 5.02
CA THR A 426 -30.06 9.15 3.75
C THR A 426 -29.90 10.67 3.92
N GLY A 427 -29.35 11.33 2.92
CA GLY A 427 -29.20 12.78 2.89
C GLY A 427 -27.94 13.24 2.16
N ASP A 428 -27.84 14.52 1.90
CA ASP A 428 -26.63 15.10 1.27
C ASP A 428 -25.46 15.07 2.25
N ALA A 429 -24.44 14.27 1.94
CA ALA A 429 -23.27 14.09 2.78
C ALA A 429 -22.02 14.84 2.28
N ARG A 430 -22.14 15.69 1.23
CA ARG A 430 -21.01 16.39 0.59
C ARG A 430 -20.31 17.33 1.53
N GLU A 431 -21.06 18.20 2.21
CA GLU A 431 -20.47 19.17 3.16
C GLU A 431 -19.73 18.47 4.31
N VAL A 432 -20.32 17.39 4.85
CA VAL A 432 -19.68 16.60 5.91
C VAL A 432 -18.40 15.94 5.40
N ALA A 433 -18.40 15.37 4.19
CA ALA A 433 -17.23 14.74 3.59
C ALA A 433 -16.09 15.75 3.38
N GLU A 434 -16.39 16.97 2.92
CA GLU A 434 -15.43 18.06 2.77
C GLU A 434 -14.87 18.49 4.13
N GLN A 435 -15.74 18.77 5.10
CA GLN A 435 -15.34 19.22 6.44
C GLN A 435 -14.40 18.22 7.11
N ILE A 436 -14.75 16.92 7.15
CA ILE A 436 -13.90 15.90 7.79
C ILE A 436 -12.60 15.63 7.03
N SER A 437 -12.55 15.95 5.74
CA SER A 437 -11.35 15.83 4.90
C SER A 437 -10.47 17.08 4.92
N CYS A 438 -10.35 17.74 6.06
CA CYS A 438 -9.59 18.99 6.25
C CYS A 438 -10.05 20.11 5.28
N HIS A 439 -11.34 20.25 5.10
CA HIS A 439 -11.96 21.25 4.20
C HIS A 439 -11.49 21.12 2.75
N GLN A 440 -11.20 19.91 2.29
CA GLN A 440 -10.81 19.64 0.92
C GLN A 440 -12.04 19.36 0.06
N ALA A 441 -12.40 20.29 -0.82
CA ALA A 441 -13.55 20.20 -1.72
C ALA A 441 -13.56 18.91 -2.58
N ILE A 442 -12.39 18.35 -2.87
CA ILE A 442 -12.25 17.10 -3.63
C ILE A 442 -13.05 15.93 -3.02
N ALA A 443 -13.28 15.94 -1.70
CA ALA A 443 -14.09 14.92 -1.03
C ALA A 443 -15.59 15.08 -1.31
N ALA A 444 -16.07 16.31 -1.52
CA ALA A 444 -17.45 16.62 -1.91
C ALA A 444 -17.70 16.51 -3.42
N ASP A 445 -16.65 16.74 -4.22
CA ASP A 445 -16.72 16.76 -5.68
C ASP A 445 -16.69 15.35 -6.30
N GLY A 446 -16.34 14.31 -5.54
CA GLY A 446 -16.34 12.92 -5.98
C GLY A 446 -17.73 12.35 -6.26
N CYS A 447 -17.79 11.20 -6.91
CA CYS A 447 -18.98 10.36 -6.94
C CYS A 447 -19.31 9.88 -5.53
N PHE A 448 -18.28 9.55 -4.78
CA PHE A 448 -18.33 9.23 -3.36
C PHE A 448 -16.97 9.46 -2.70
N ALA A 449 -16.98 9.72 -1.40
CA ALA A 449 -15.79 9.71 -0.56
C ALA A 449 -15.93 8.64 0.52
N LEU A 450 -14.83 8.29 1.19
CA LEU A 450 -14.87 7.30 2.27
C LEU A 450 -13.77 7.55 3.31
N GLY A 451 -14.06 7.11 4.55
CA GLY A 451 -13.08 6.91 5.61
C GLY A 451 -12.90 5.41 5.89
N MET A 452 -11.65 4.99 6.01
CA MET A 452 -11.27 3.63 6.35
C MET A 452 -11.20 3.50 7.87
N LEU A 453 -12.08 2.68 8.43
CA LEU A 453 -12.19 2.41 9.86
C LEU A 453 -11.42 1.14 10.20
N ALA A 454 -10.39 1.28 11.01
CA ALA A 454 -9.65 0.15 11.54
C ALA A 454 -10.31 -0.40 12.82
N GLU A 455 -10.45 -1.73 12.93
CA GLU A 455 -10.52 -2.39 14.22
C GLU A 455 -9.18 -2.12 14.92
N PHE A 456 -9.16 -1.16 15.88
CA PHE A 456 -7.90 -0.57 16.34
C PHE A 456 -7.39 -1.17 17.65
N GLU A 457 -8.22 -1.15 18.66
CA GLU A 457 -7.79 -1.51 20.03
C GLU A 457 -7.47 -3.02 20.17
N ARG A 458 -8.34 -3.88 19.65
CA ARG A 458 -8.22 -5.34 19.81
C ARG A 458 -6.94 -5.91 19.20
N PRO A 459 -6.54 -5.60 17.96
CA PRO A 459 -5.26 -6.06 17.42
C PRO A 459 -4.06 -5.59 18.23
N LEU A 460 -4.07 -4.35 18.72
CA LEU A 460 -2.98 -3.79 19.52
C LEU A 460 -2.87 -4.48 20.90
N GLN A 461 -3.99 -4.85 21.52
CA GLN A 461 -4.01 -5.56 22.79
C GLN A 461 -3.61 -7.03 22.64
N HIS A 462 -4.05 -7.68 21.54
CA HIS A 462 -3.85 -9.11 21.32
C HIS A 462 -2.47 -9.42 20.72
N ASP A 463 -2.07 -8.66 19.70
CA ASP A 463 -0.82 -8.90 18.96
C ASP A 463 0.34 -8.09 19.54
N GLY A 464 0.07 -6.90 20.08
CA GLY A 464 1.06 -5.95 20.58
C GLY A 464 1.17 -4.70 19.71
N ALA A 465 2.03 -3.78 20.16
CA ALA A 465 2.25 -2.48 19.50
C ALA A 465 2.64 -2.59 18.01
N TRP A 466 3.32 -3.65 17.63
CA TRP A 466 3.74 -3.93 16.26
C TRP A 466 2.57 -4.21 15.28
N ALA A 467 1.35 -4.40 15.78
CA ALA A 467 0.16 -4.46 14.94
C ALA A 467 -0.25 -3.10 14.36
N TYR A 468 0.26 -1.99 14.95
CA TYR A 468 -0.11 -0.63 14.53
C TYR A 468 0.19 -0.33 13.06
N PRO A 469 1.39 -0.49 12.52
CA PRO A 469 1.68 -0.26 11.11
C PRO A 469 0.83 -1.14 10.17
N ARG A 470 0.47 -2.34 10.59
CA ARG A 470 -0.32 -3.29 9.78
C ARG A 470 -1.73 -2.80 9.46
N LEU A 471 -2.33 -1.97 10.32
CA LEU A 471 -3.61 -1.33 10.05
C LEU A 471 -3.50 -0.33 8.89
N PHE A 472 -2.37 0.38 8.82
CA PHE A 472 -2.08 1.30 7.72
C PHE A 472 -1.68 0.56 6.45
N TRP A 473 -0.95 -0.57 6.55
CA TRP A 473 -0.67 -1.42 5.38
C TRP A 473 -1.96 -1.92 4.75
N GLU A 474 -2.89 -2.47 5.53
CA GLU A 474 -4.16 -2.95 4.98
C GLU A 474 -4.96 -1.81 4.34
N SER A 475 -4.97 -0.61 4.95
CA SER A 475 -5.64 0.53 4.33
C SER A 475 -4.96 1.00 3.04
N GLY A 476 -3.63 0.93 2.94
CA GLY A 476 -2.89 1.15 1.70
C GLY A 476 -3.21 0.11 0.63
N VAL A 477 -3.34 -1.17 1.01
CA VAL A 477 -3.76 -2.26 0.10
C VAL A 477 -5.16 -1.98 -0.46
N VAL A 478 -6.12 -1.60 0.40
CA VAL A 478 -7.47 -1.20 -0.04
C VAL A 478 -7.40 0.02 -0.96
N GLY A 479 -6.60 1.02 -0.60
CA GLY A 479 -6.39 2.23 -1.41
C GLY A 479 -5.85 1.92 -2.81
N GLN A 480 -4.91 0.97 -2.94
CA GLN A 480 -4.39 0.55 -4.24
C GLN A 480 -5.49 -0.05 -5.12
N VAL A 481 -6.36 -0.88 -4.56
CA VAL A 481 -7.52 -1.44 -5.28
C VAL A 481 -8.48 -0.32 -5.71
N LEU A 482 -8.80 0.64 -4.82
CA LEU A 482 -9.67 1.77 -5.13
C LEU A 482 -9.11 2.64 -6.27
N TYR A 483 -7.80 2.86 -6.31
CA TYR A 483 -7.16 3.56 -7.43
C TYR A 483 -7.39 2.85 -8.76
N LEU A 484 -7.16 1.55 -8.81
CA LEU A 484 -7.28 0.77 -10.04
C LEU A 484 -8.74 0.61 -10.47
N GLU A 485 -9.66 0.37 -9.54
CA GLU A 485 -11.09 0.27 -9.84
C GLU A 485 -11.68 1.61 -10.31
N GLY A 486 -11.20 2.75 -9.79
CA GLY A 486 -11.55 4.06 -10.32
C GLY A 486 -11.18 4.19 -11.81
N GLU A 487 -9.96 3.88 -12.17
CA GLU A 487 -9.50 3.88 -13.57
C GLU A 487 -10.32 2.89 -14.43
N ALA A 488 -10.65 1.70 -13.90
CA ALA A 488 -11.41 0.67 -14.61
C ALA A 488 -12.83 1.09 -14.98
N VAL A 489 -13.44 2.01 -14.26
CA VAL A 489 -14.76 2.57 -14.55
C VAL A 489 -14.71 3.98 -15.15
N GLY A 490 -13.51 4.45 -15.55
CA GLY A 490 -13.33 5.73 -16.26
C GLY A 490 -13.34 6.97 -15.37
N ILE A 491 -13.12 6.82 -14.06
CA ILE A 491 -12.94 7.92 -13.10
C ILE A 491 -11.56 7.83 -12.46
N ARG A 492 -11.21 8.77 -11.59
CA ARG A 492 -9.97 8.70 -10.80
C ARG A 492 -10.23 8.75 -9.32
N ALA A 493 -9.28 8.18 -8.59
CA ALA A 493 -9.26 8.19 -7.14
C ALA A 493 -8.14 9.08 -6.61
N THR A 494 -8.24 9.48 -5.34
CA THR A 494 -7.13 10.02 -4.58
C THR A 494 -7.24 9.67 -3.10
N GLY A 495 -6.10 9.31 -2.51
CA GLY A 495 -5.97 9.13 -1.07
C GLY A 495 -5.88 10.48 -0.37
N ILE A 496 -6.54 10.62 0.75
CA ILE A 496 -6.57 11.82 1.58
C ILE A 496 -5.98 11.45 2.94
N GLY A 497 -4.72 11.79 3.16
CA GLY A 497 -4.03 11.57 4.45
C GLY A 497 -4.35 12.65 5.49
N CYS A 498 -4.69 13.87 5.02
CA CYS A 498 -5.12 14.95 5.87
C CYS A 498 -6.64 14.92 6.06
N PHE A 499 -7.08 14.42 7.19
CA PHE A 499 -8.48 14.37 7.61
C PHE A 499 -8.58 14.62 9.12
N PHE A 500 -9.71 15.08 9.58
CA PHE A 500 -9.98 15.29 11.01
C PHE A 500 -10.45 13.98 11.64
N ASP A 501 -9.60 13.36 12.43
CA ASP A 501 -9.81 12.03 13.01
C ASP A 501 -11.09 12.00 13.89
N ASP A 502 -11.17 12.84 14.92
CA ASP A 502 -12.29 12.85 15.86
C ASP A 502 -13.61 13.39 15.28
N PRO A 503 -13.64 14.37 14.36
CA PRO A 503 -14.85 14.72 13.61
C PRO A 503 -15.45 13.52 12.86
N MET A 504 -14.62 12.70 12.21
CA MET A 504 -15.08 11.46 11.57
C MET A 504 -15.69 10.51 12.59
N HIS A 505 -15.05 10.33 13.76
CA HIS A 505 -15.58 9.48 14.84
C HIS A 505 -16.94 10.01 15.34
N ARG A 506 -17.11 11.33 15.51
CA ARG A 506 -18.39 11.93 15.90
C ARG A 506 -19.51 11.71 14.89
N VAL A 507 -19.19 11.81 13.58
CA VAL A 507 -20.17 11.50 12.51
C VAL A 507 -20.73 10.09 12.71
N LEU A 508 -19.88 9.13 13.02
CA LEU A 508 -20.25 7.72 13.19
C LEU A 508 -20.74 7.36 14.61
N GLY A 509 -20.48 8.21 15.62
CA GLY A 509 -20.84 7.95 17.00
C GLY A 509 -19.80 7.14 17.79
N LEU A 510 -18.59 6.96 17.22
CA LEU A 510 -17.49 6.22 17.87
C LEU A 510 -16.93 7.01 19.05
N LYS A 511 -16.84 6.38 20.22
CA LYS A 511 -16.45 7.04 21.47
C LYS A 511 -15.17 6.48 22.11
N THR A 512 -14.69 5.34 21.64
CA THR A 512 -13.57 4.59 22.21
C THR A 512 -12.47 4.37 21.17
N LEU A 513 -11.38 3.72 21.57
CA LEU A 513 -10.33 3.28 20.67
C LEU A 513 -10.67 2.01 19.89
N GLN A 514 -11.85 1.42 20.11
CA GLN A 514 -12.25 0.17 19.46
C GLN A 514 -12.15 0.26 17.94
N TYR A 515 -12.64 1.36 17.36
CA TYR A 515 -12.52 1.67 15.93
C TYR A 515 -11.97 3.07 15.74
N GLN A 516 -10.96 3.21 14.85
CA GLN A 516 -10.35 4.50 14.53
C GLN A 516 -10.29 4.70 13.01
N SER A 517 -10.52 5.93 12.55
CA SER A 517 -10.29 6.29 11.15
C SER A 517 -8.79 6.41 10.90
N VAL A 518 -8.29 5.72 9.87
CA VAL A 518 -6.84 5.66 9.59
C VAL A 518 -6.47 6.21 8.22
N TYR A 519 -7.40 6.24 7.25
CA TYR A 519 -7.18 6.75 5.91
C TYR A 519 -8.49 7.20 5.27
N HIS A 520 -8.46 8.24 4.43
CA HIS A 520 -9.62 8.65 3.63
C HIS A 520 -9.32 8.54 2.13
N PHE A 521 -10.38 8.46 1.34
CA PHE A 521 -10.31 8.36 -0.12
C PHE A 521 -11.50 9.07 -0.77
N THR A 522 -11.34 9.51 -2.02
CA THR A 522 -12.46 9.97 -2.86
C THR A 522 -12.25 9.51 -4.29
N LEU A 523 -13.34 9.29 -5.01
CA LEU A 523 -13.37 8.84 -6.40
C LEU A 523 -14.37 9.69 -7.19
N GLY A 524 -13.99 10.13 -8.40
CA GLY A 524 -14.86 10.96 -9.24
C GLY A 524 -14.26 11.30 -10.59
N GLY A 525 -14.96 12.12 -11.37
CA GLY A 525 -14.48 12.61 -12.67
C GLY A 525 -13.29 13.56 -12.48
N PRO A 526 -12.11 13.23 -13.06
CA PRO A 526 -10.91 14.04 -12.85
C PRO A 526 -10.98 15.36 -13.63
N VAL A 527 -10.42 16.40 -13.01
CA VAL A 527 -10.09 17.65 -13.71
C VAL A 527 -8.60 17.63 -14.03
N ASP A 528 -8.26 17.57 -15.32
CA ASP A 528 -6.87 17.62 -15.75
C ASP A 528 -6.39 19.08 -15.80
N ASP A 529 -5.22 19.35 -15.23
CA ASP A 529 -4.56 20.64 -15.31
C ASP A 529 -3.84 20.78 -16.67
N PRO A 530 -4.30 21.69 -17.57
CA PRO A 530 -3.72 21.84 -18.91
C PRO A 530 -2.28 22.36 -18.90
N ARG A 531 -1.79 22.88 -17.77
CA ARG A 531 -0.40 23.31 -17.61
C ARG A 531 0.57 22.14 -17.42
N LEU A 532 0.05 20.94 -17.07
CA LEU A 532 0.84 19.76 -16.79
C LEU A 532 1.04 18.92 -18.04
N ARG A 533 2.29 18.74 -18.46
CA ARG A 533 2.66 17.80 -19.51
C ARG A 533 3.02 16.44 -18.89
N THR A 534 2.55 15.36 -19.50
CA THR A 534 2.95 13.99 -19.13
C THR A 534 3.91 13.45 -20.17
N LEU A 535 5.10 13.08 -19.76
CA LEU A 535 6.16 12.53 -20.58
C LEU A 535 6.41 11.06 -20.20
N PRO A 536 7.02 10.25 -21.10
CA PRO A 536 7.49 8.92 -20.75
C PRO A 536 8.37 8.94 -19.49
N PRO A 537 8.28 7.91 -18.63
CA PRO A 537 9.01 7.86 -17.37
C PRO A 537 10.52 7.80 -17.56
N TYR A 538 10.97 7.02 -18.52
CA TYR A 538 12.37 6.88 -18.90
C TYR A 538 12.58 7.59 -20.23
N GLY A 539 13.79 8.11 -20.47
CA GLY A 539 14.11 8.75 -21.75
C GLY A 539 13.83 7.79 -22.90
N VAL A 540 13.40 8.33 -24.04
CA VAL A 540 13.24 7.52 -25.25
C VAL A 540 14.62 6.91 -25.54
N GLN A 541 14.82 5.64 -25.26
CA GLN A 541 15.93 4.90 -25.86
C GLN A 541 15.68 4.97 -27.36
N ARG A 542 16.49 5.77 -28.06
CA ARG A 542 16.50 5.78 -29.53
C ARG A 542 16.81 4.33 -29.93
N GLY A 543 15.77 3.69 -30.49
CA GLY A 543 15.75 2.30 -30.77
C GLY A 543 17.00 1.80 -31.46
N ALA A 544 17.45 0.65 -31.01
CA ALA A 544 18.09 -0.28 -31.93
C ALA A 544 17.07 -0.65 -32.99
N VAL A 545 17.31 -0.15 -34.20
CA VAL A 545 16.65 -0.60 -35.46
C VAL A 545 17.16 -2.01 -35.74
#